data_056af1a71d75a9ffc3d76b65328ae4c9
#
_entry.id   056af1a71d75a9ffc3d76b65328ae4c9
#
_cell.length_a   1.000
_cell.length_b   1.000
_cell.length_c   1.000
_cell.angle_alpha   90.00
_cell.angle_beta   90.00
_cell.angle_gamma   90.00
#
_symmetry.space_group_name_H-M   'P 1'
#
loop_
_entity.id
_entity.type
_entity.pdbx_description
1 polymer ?
#
loop_
_entity_poly.entity_id
_entity_poly.type
_entity_poly.pdbx_seq_one_letter_code
_entity_poly.pdbx_strand_id
1 'polypeptide(L)'
;MVREQINKVRAHIPAHVTLVCVSKFQPVEAIREAYEAGERHFGESRVQELQRKVPQLPSDIHWHFIGHLQTNKVRDLLKLRPYLIQSVDSERLLRAINDEAAKQGFVQDVLLELHVAREETKTGFSPEEIIHSFTPSLLHSLSNVRISGLMCMATNTDDEAEIRRCFLTAQRSYNEVVLQSKGRSNSETVLSMGMSDDYKIAIECGSTMVRIGSTIFGERSYSPKDGPTAQRSYSATVLQAKPVIKAVFFDQDGVLFDSMPFHAKAWTYSMEQHGLPFTAEQTYRNEGRTGASVINEAHLLVYGKEAPEAFIEDVYRIKSDYFNQLTGGQLPPLIPGIRDVLNYLHAQGVQCWVVTGSGQRSLLDKLEATFPGIFSGFITAYDVTHGKPDPEPYLKAWERSGFAKSECMVVENAPLGVRAGKAAGLYTVAVNTGILPDEALAAEQADLVLPNMQALLARLQQGL
;
A
#
# COMPACT_ATOMS: atom_id res chain seq x y z
N MET A 1 25.37 -14.50 -8.64
CA MET A 1 23.97 -14.50 -9.17
C MET A 1 23.53 -13.09 -9.53
N VAL A 2 23.56 -12.11 -8.61
CA VAL A 2 23.18 -10.69 -8.88
C VAL A 2 24.05 -10.07 -9.98
N ARG A 3 25.37 -10.21 -9.93
CA ARG A 3 26.31 -9.72 -10.95
C ARG A 3 25.96 -10.21 -12.38
N GLU A 4 25.59 -11.47 -12.51
CA GLU A 4 25.25 -12.03 -13.83
C GLU A 4 23.95 -11.41 -14.38
N GLN A 5 22.95 -11.20 -13.52
CA GLN A 5 21.70 -10.57 -13.91
C GLN A 5 21.91 -9.08 -14.27
N ILE A 6 22.76 -8.37 -13.52
CA ILE A 6 23.14 -7.00 -13.86
C ILE A 6 23.77 -6.95 -15.26
N ASN A 7 24.69 -7.84 -15.58
CA ASN A 7 25.33 -7.87 -16.90
C ASN A 7 24.31 -8.13 -18.02
N LYS A 8 23.34 -9.04 -17.79
CA LYS A 8 22.25 -9.31 -18.74
C LYS A 8 21.37 -8.08 -18.95
N VAL A 9 21.01 -7.38 -17.88
CA VAL A 9 20.19 -6.16 -17.93
C VAL A 9 20.96 -5.04 -18.64
N ARG A 10 22.22 -4.82 -18.26
CA ARG A 10 23.10 -3.78 -18.85
C ARG A 10 23.30 -3.95 -20.34
N ALA A 11 23.34 -5.18 -20.85
CA ALA A 11 23.47 -5.45 -22.29
C ALA A 11 22.30 -4.86 -23.13
N HIS A 12 21.17 -4.54 -22.50
CA HIS A 12 19.99 -3.98 -23.15
C HIS A 12 19.75 -2.49 -22.81
N ILE A 13 20.60 -1.89 -21.96
CA ILE A 13 20.47 -0.50 -21.53
C ILE A 13 21.56 0.33 -22.21
N PRO A 14 21.21 1.34 -23.04
CA PRO A 14 22.18 2.24 -23.63
C PRO A 14 23.00 2.99 -22.56
N ALA A 15 24.23 3.35 -22.89
CA ALA A 15 25.17 3.98 -21.94
C ALA A 15 24.67 5.31 -21.36
N HIS A 16 23.80 6.03 -22.08
CA HIS A 16 23.20 7.29 -21.60
C HIS A 16 21.98 7.10 -20.69
N VAL A 17 21.53 5.86 -20.49
CA VAL A 17 20.39 5.56 -19.61
C VAL A 17 20.89 5.05 -18.26
N THR A 18 20.51 5.73 -17.21
CA THR A 18 20.84 5.35 -15.84
C THR A 18 20.01 4.14 -15.39
N LEU A 19 20.70 3.10 -14.90
CA LEU A 19 20.04 1.97 -14.23
C LEU A 19 19.95 2.25 -12.73
N VAL A 20 18.75 2.28 -12.17
CA VAL A 20 18.51 2.26 -10.73
C VAL A 20 18.16 0.83 -10.32
N CYS A 21 19.04 0.20 -9.55
CA CYS A 21 18.82 -1.12 -8.95
C CYS A 21 17.80 -1.00 -7.81
N VAL A 22 16.57 -1.47 -8.00
CA VAL A 22 15.52 -1.37 -6.98
C VAL A 22 15.75 -2.42 -5.91
N SER A 23 16.32 -1.98 -4.79
CA SER A 23 16.82 -2.81 -3.70
C SER A 23 15.86 -2.93 -2.51
N LYS A 24 14.63 -2.43 -2.65
CA LYS A 24 13.61 -2.58 -1.60
C LYS A 24 13.41 -4.05 -1.25
N PHE A 25 13.35 -4.32 0.08
CA PHE A 25 13.26 -5.67 0.65
C PHE A 25 14.47 -6.59 0.41
N GLN A 26 15.57 -6.09 -0.18
CA GLN A 26 16.77 -6.88 -0.37
C GLN A 26 17.73 -6.73 0.83
N PRO A 27 18.47 -7.78 1.18
CA PRO A 27 19.48 -7.72 2.23
C PRO A 27 20.67 -6.86 1.78
N VAL A 28 21.43 -6.37 2.76
CA VAL A 28 22.62 -5.52 2.53
C VAL A 28 23.65 -6.22 1.66
N GLU A 29 23.79 -7.54 1.80
CA GLU A 29 24.72 -8.39 1.06
C GLU A 29 24.42 -8.39 -0.45
N ALA A 30 23.15 -8.47 -0.84
CA ALA A 30 22.75 -8.42 -2.25
C ALA A 30 23.03 -7.05 -2.86
N ILE A 31 22.84 -5.97 -2.09
CA ILE A 31 23.18 -4.60 -2.52
C ILE A 31 24.68 -4.46 -2.68
N ARG A 32 25.47 -5.05 -1.76
CA ARG A 32 26.94 -5.06 -1.84
C ARG A 32 27.42 -5.82 -3.07
N GLU A 33 26.82 -6.98 -3.41
CA GLU A 33 27.15 -7.72 -4.63
C GLU A 33 26.88 -6.88 -5.90
N ALA A 34 25.75 -6.14 -5.92
CA ALA A 34 25.44 -5.25 -7.02
C ALA A 34 26.41 -4.05 -7.08
N TYR A 35 26.78 -3.48 -5.94
CA TYR A 35 27.78 -2.41 -5.87
C TYR A 35 29.17 -2.88 -6.37
N GLU A 36 29.61 -4.07 -5.97
CA GLU A 36 30.86 -4.69 -6.44
C GLU A 36 30.81 -5.08 -7.92
N ALA A 37 29.61 -5.25 -8.50
CA ALA A 37 29.42 -5.41 -9.94
C ALA A 37 29.52 -4.08 -10.71
N GLY A 38 29.66 -2.94 -10.00
CA GLY A 38 29.86 -1.62 -10.59
C GLY A 38 28.67 -0.66 -10.47
N GLU A 39 27.55 -1.12 -9.93
CA GLU A 39 26.37 -0.26 -9.78
C GLU A 39 26.52 0.75 -8.64
N ARG A 40 25.95 1.94 -8.84
CA ARG A 40 26.01 3.03 -7.87
C ARG A 40 24.64 3.60 -7.55
N HIS A 41 23.64 3.40 -8.39
CA HIS A 41 22.28 3.92 -8.22
C HIS A 41 21.37 2.85 -7.66
N PHE A 42 20.84 3.06 -6.44
CA PHE A 42 19.96 2.12 -5.76
C PHE A 42 18.66 2.80 -5.34
N GLY A 43 17.52 2.09 -5.46
CA GLY A 43 16.19 2.61 -5.18
C GLY A 43 15.51 1.93 -4.00
N GLU A 44 15.05 2.73 -3.04
CA GLU A 44 14.30 2.29 -1.86
C GLU A 44 12.93 2.95 -1.78
N SER A 45 11.94 2.22 -1.23
CA SER A 45 10.58 2.74 -1.10
C SER A 45 10.18 3.09 0.33
N ARG A 46 11.02 2.80 1.32
CA ARG A 46 10.74 3.05 2.75
C ARG A 46 11.90 3.78 3.40
N VAL A 47 11.59 4.83 4.15
CA VAL A 47 12.60 5.62 4.88
C VAL A 47 13.34 4.75 5.90
N GLN A 48 12.64 3.84 6.57
CA GLN A 48 13.22 2.93 7.55
C GLN A 48 14.26 1.97 6.93
N GLU A 49 14.02 1.51 5.68
CA GLU A 49 15.01 0.68 4.98
C GLU A 49 16.27 1.48 4.65
N LEU A 50 16.13 2.71 4.19
CA LEU A 50 17.27 3.60 3.97
C LEU A 50 18.04 3.86 5.26
N GLN A 51 17.35 4.20 6.37
CA GLN A 51 17.96 4.42 7.67
C GLN A 51 18.82 3.22 8.12
N ARG A 52 18.36 2.01 7.84
CA ARG A 52 19.08 0.78 8.18
C ARG A 52 20.24 0.50 7.23
N LYS A 53 20.05 0.69 5.92
CA LYS A 53 20.98 0.27 4.87
C LYS A 53 22.13 1.26 4.65
N VAL A 54 21.84 2.56 4.65
CA VAL A 54 22.85 3.61 4.40
C VAL A 54 24.10 3.49 5.28
N PRO A 55 23.98 3.27 6.59
CA PRO A 55 25.19 3.17 7.46
C PRO A 55 26.04 1.91 7.22
N GLN A 56 25.53 0.90 6.52
CA GLN A 56 26.18 -0.41 6.34
C GLN A 56 26.81 -0.56 4.95
N LEU A 57 26.62 0.40 4.07
CA LEU A 57 27.01 0.36 2.67
C LEU A 57 27.93 1.53 2.30
N PRO A 58 28.68 1.45 1.19
CA PRO A 58 29.58 2.51 0.76
C PRO A 58 28.89 3.86 0.60
N SER A 59 29.57 4.93 0.98
CA SER A 59 29.04 6.30 0.99
C SER A 59 28.89 6.93 -0.39
N ASP A 60 29.48 6.33 -1.44
CA ASP A 60 29.37 6.75 -2.83
C ASP A 60 28.16 6.15 -3.56
N ILE A 61 27.30 5.46 -2.83
CA ILE A 61 25.99 5.02 -3.37
C ILE A 61 25.06 6.22 -3.53
N HIS A 62 24.50 6.33 -4.72
CA HIS A 62 23.44 7.28 -5.05
C HIS A 62 22.08 6.67 -4.68
N TRP A 63 21.58 7.04 -3.51
CA TRP A 63 20.29 6.54 -3.04
C TRP A 63 19.12 7.30 -3.65
N HIS A 64 18.22 6.59 -4.33
CA HIS A 64 16.94 7.10 -4.84
C HIS A 64 15.81 6.71 -3.91
N PHE A 65 15.00 7.68 -3.54
CA PHE A 65 13.73 7.38 -2.88
C PHE A 65 12.63 7.29 -3.95
N ILE A 66 11.99 6.12 -4.09
CA ILE A 66 11.06 5.80 -5.18
C ILE A 66 9.68 5.34 -4.67
N GLY A 67 9.42 5.42 -3.36
CA GLY A 67 8.14 5.08 -2.73
C GLY A 67 7.31 6.30 -2.42
N HIS A 68 6.02 6.12 -2.11
CA HIS A 68 5.18 7.21 -1.65
C HIS A 68 5.74 7.85 -0.37
N LEU A 69 5.95 9.15 -0.39
CA LEU A 69 6.55 9.91 0.70
C LEU A 69 5.50 10.71 1.47
N GLN A 70 5.21 10.27 2.68
CA GLN A 70 4.36 11.06 3.58
C GLN A 70 5.11 12.28 4.11
N THR A 71 4.42 13.44 4.23
CA THR A 71 5.03 14.70 4.68
C THR A 71 5.69 14.60 6.05
N ASN A 72 5.16 13.80 6.98
CA ASN A 72 5.74 13.56 8.31
C ASN A 72 7.06 12.74 8.27
N LYS A 73 7.41 12.12 7.15
CA LYS A 73 8.64 11.36 6.94
C LYS A 73 9.74 12.15 6.20
N VAL A 74 9.40 13.31 5.65
CA VAL A 74 10.32 14.15 4.88
C VAL A 74 11.58 14.48 5.69
N ARG A 75 11.43 14.89 6.96
CA ARG A 75 12.56 15.20 7.85
C ARG A 75 13.53 14.04 8.01
N ASP A 76 13.00 12.84 8.21
CA ASP A 76 13.83 11.67 8.44
C ASP A 76 14.50 11.18 7.16
N LEU A 77 13.84 11.32 6.01
CA LEU A 77 14.44 11.04 4.71
C LEU A 77 15.59 12.01 4.40
N LEU A 78 15.39 13.31 4.58
CA LEU A 78 16.38 14.34 4.22
C LEU A 78 17.64 14.28 5.10
N LYS A 79 17.58 13.75 6.33
CA LYS A 79 18.77 13.46 7.16
C LYS A 79 19.72 12.47 6.50
N LEU A 80 19.20 11.58 5.64
CA LEU A 80 19.98 10.57 4.91
C LEU A 80 20.60 11.10 3.63
N ARG A 81 20.29 12.35 3.25
CA ARG A 81 20.80 12.99 2.03
C ARG A 81 20.58 12.12 0.77
N PRO A 82 19.34 11.74 0.43
CA PRO A 82 19.11 10.96 -0.76
C PRO A 82 19.58 11.71 -1.99
N TYR A 83 20.18 10.99 -2.94
CA TYR A 83 20.63 11.55 -4.21
C TYR A 83 19.46 12.15 -4.99
N LEU A 84 18.31 11.46 -5.03
CA LEU A 84 17.13 11.88 -5.79
C LEU A 84 15.85 11.34 -5.13
N ILE A 85 14.85 12.21 -4.93
CA ILE A 85 13.50 11.81 -4.55
C ILE A 85 12.65 11.79 -5.82
N GLN A 86 12.17 10.60 -6.25
CA GLN A 86 11.48 10.43 -7.54
C GLN A 86 9.96 10.50 -7.46
N SER A 87 9.39 10.49 -6.27
CA SER A 87 7.95 10.31 -6.01
C SER A 87 7.30 11.54 -5.39
N VAL A 88 7.56 12.73 -5.96
CA VAL A 88 6.89 13.96 -5.51
C VAL A 88 5.57 14.10 -6.26
N ASP A 89 4.48 13.76 -5.57
CA ASP A 89 3.13 13.61 -6.12
C ASP A 89 2.22 14.83 -5.93
N SER A 90 2.67 15.85 -5.19
CA SER A 90 1.85 17.01 -4.86
C SER A 90 2.68 18.26 -4.53
N GLU A 91 2.12 19.43 -4.78
CA GLU A 91 2.73 20.71 -4.39
C GLU A 91 2.95 20.78 -2.86
N ARG A 92 2.03 20.23 -2.06
CA ARG A 92 2.18 20.16 -0.61
C ARG A 92 3.44 19.41 -0.19
N LEU A 93 3.70 18.26 -0.82
CA LEU A 93 4.90 17.47 -0.55
C LEU A 93 6.16 18.21 -1.02
N LEU A 94 6.11 18.82 -2.20
CA LEU A 94 7.21 19.61 -2.75
C LEU A 94 7.61 20.76 -1.80
N ARG A 95 6.64 21.51 -1.28
CA ARG A 95 6.88 22.57 -0.30
C ARG A 95 7.45 22.02 1.01
N ALA A 96 6.92 20.90 1.51
CA ALA A 96 7.44 20.27 2.72
C ALA A 96 8.91 19.84 2.57
N ILE A 97 9.30 19.33 1.39
CA ILE A 97 10.70 18.99 1.08
C ILE A 97 11.55 20.26 1.04
N ASN A 98 11.09 21.32 0.36
CA ASN A 98 11.77 22.60 0.29
C ASN A 98 12.06 23.19 1.68
N ASP A 99 11.03 23.26 2.52
CA ASP A 99 11.12 23.86 3.85
C ASP A 99 12.04 23.07 4.78
N GLU A 100 12.01 21.75 4.68
CA GLU A 100 12.89 20.90 5.49
C GLU A 100 14.33 20.92 4.96
N ALA A 101 14.54 20.95 3.64
CA ALA A 101 15.87 21.09 3.04
C ALA A 101 16.49 22.47 3.40
N ALA A 102 15.69 23.54 3.45
CA ALA A 102 16.11 24.84 3.92
C ALA A 102 16.60 24.80 5.38
N LYS A 103 15.85 24.15 6.29
CA LYS A 103 16.27 23.95 7.69
C LYS A 103 17.58 23.20 7.82
N GLN A 104 17.83 22.24 6.92
CA GLN A 104 19.04 21.44 6.91
C GLN A 104 20.18 22.03 6.06
N GLY A 105 19.97 23.17 5.41
CA GLY A 105 20.99 23.97 4.71
C GLY A 105 21.48 23.36 3.39
N PHE A 106 20.59 22.75 2.58
CA PHE A 106 20.96 22.22 1.26
C PHE A 106 19.83 22.29 0.23
N VAL A 107 20.13 21.94 -1.01
CA VAL A 107 19.16 21.82 -2.10
C VAL A 107 18.95 20.36 -2.42
N GLN A 108 17.70 19.90 -2.39
CA GLN A 108 17.32 18.52 -2.70
C GLN A 108 16.85 18.39 -4.14
N ASP A 109 17.41 17.44 -4.87
CA ASP A 109 16.93 17.05 -6.20
C ASP A 109 15.69 16.19 -6.10
N VAL A 110 14.69 16.52 -6.94
CA VAL A 110 13.43 15.79 -6.98
C VAL A 110 12.96 15.56 -8.42
N LEU A 111 12.19 14.49 -8.63
CA LEU A 111 11.34 14.30 -9.80
C LEU A 111 9.89 14.46 -9.38
N LEU A 112 9.09 15.06 -10.25
CA LEU A 112 7.65 15.11 -10.08
C LEU A 112 7.06 13.78 -10.59
N GLU A 113 6.20 13.17 -9.79
CA GLU A 113 5.50 11.96 -10.19
C GLU A 113 4.34 12.32 -11.10
N LEU A 114 4.37 11.81 -12.34
CA LEU A 114 3.35 12.04 -13.35
C LEU A 114 2.38 10.86 -13.40
N HIS A 115 1.11 11.13 -13.27
CA HIS A 115 0.04 10.16 -13.42
C HIS A 115 -0.37 10.03 -14.90
N VAL A 116 0.06 8.95 -15.56
CA VAL A 116 -0.24 8.64 -16.97
C VAL A 116 -1.02 7.33 -17.14
N ALA A 117 -1.11 6.56 -16.06
CA ALA A 117 -1.80 5.27 -16.04
C ALA A 117 -3.33 5.46 -16.01
N ARG A 118 -4.07 4.42 -16.41
CA ARG A 118 -5.54 4.42 -16.35
C ARG A 118 -6.08 4.22 -14.94
N GLU A 119 -5.24 3.68 -14.05
CA GLU A 119 -5.64 3.41 -12.67
C GLU A 119 -5.79 4.73 -11.89
N GLU A 120 -7.01 5.11 -11.55
CA GLU A 120 -7.32 6.32 -10.76
C GLU A 120 -6.71 6.32 -9.36
N THR A 121 -6.26 5.16 -8.88
CA THR A 121 -5.63 5.00 -7.56
C THR A 121 -4.16 5.39 -7.51
N LYS A 122 -3.51 5.64 -8.68
CA LYS A 122 -2.12 6.09 -8.71
C LYS A 122 -2.04 7.57 -8.38
N THR A 123 -1.12 7.91 -7.49
CA THR A 123 -0.78 9.29 -7.12
C THR A 123 0.03 9.96 -8.22
N GLY A 124 0.11 11.27 -8.18
CA GLY A 124 0.91 12.06 -9.13
C GLY A 124 0.12 13.21 -9.74
N PHE A 125 0.84 14.11 -10.37
CA PHE A 125 0.27 15.22 -11.12
C PHE A 125 -0.30 14.73 -12.46
N SER A 126 -1.44 15.24 -12.90
CA SER A 126 -1.87 15.04 -14.28
C SER A 126 -0.92 15.77 -15.26
N PRO A 127 -0.89 15.38 -16.55
CA PRO A 127 -0.13 16.11 -17.56
C PRO A 127 -0.46 17.61 -17.62
N GLU A 128 -1.74 17.96 -17.46
CA GLU A 128 -2.22 19.32 -17.46
C GLU A 128 -1.76 20.09 -16.21
N GLU A 129 -1.83 19.47 -15.03
CA GLU A 129 -1.35 20.07 -13.78
C GLU A 129 0.15 20.38 -13.84
N ILE A 130 0.97 19.49 -14.37
CA ILE A 130 2.41 19.72 -14.51
C ILE A 130 2.69 20.95 -15.37
N ILE A 131 1.96 21.14 -16.47
CA ILE A 131 2.16 22.26 -17.39
C ILE A 131 1.72 23.60 -16.76
N HIS A 132 0.63 23.59 -16.00
CA HIS A 132 -0.01 24.82 -15.50
C HIS A 132 0.39 25.20 -14.06
N SER A 133 0.70 24.22 -13.20
CA SER A 133 0.97 24.48 -11.78
C SER A 133 2.38 25.00 -11.52
N PHE A 134 3.35 24.67 -12.34
CA PHE A 134 4.75 25.06 -12.12
C PHE A 134 5.07 26.43 -12.73
N THR A 135 4.36 27.44 -12.25
CA THR A 135 4.57 28.84 -12.65
C THR A 135 5.95 29.33 -12.23
N PRO A 136 6.50 30.35 -12.93
CA PRO A 136 7.76 30.99 -12.51
C PRO A 136 7.75 31.49 -11.06
N SER A 137 6.60 31.95 -10.56
CA SER A 137 6.42 32.38 -9.17
C SER A 137 6.59 31.22 -8.17
N LEU A 138 5.95 30.07 -8.41
CA LEU A 138 6.11 28.90 -7.57
C LEU A 138 7.57 28.43 -7.58
N LEU A 139 8.17 28.30 -8.75
CA LEU A 139 9.55 27.85 -8.89
C LEU A 139 10.55 28.78 -8.18
N HIS A 140 10.31 30.09 -8.16
CA HIS A 140 11.13 31.04 -7.40
C HIS A 140 11.00 30.89 -5.89
N SER A 141 9.84 30.46 -5.40
CA SER A 141 9.61 30.22 -3.97
C SER A 141 10.28 28.96 -3.43
N LEU A 142 10.74 28.05 -4.33
CA LEU A 142 11.33 26.76 -3.99
C LEU A 142 12.87 26.80 -4.12
N SER A 143 13.52 27.59 -3.25
CA SER A 143 14.98 27.80 -3.32
C SER A 143 15.82 26.61 -2.87
N ASN A 144 15.25 25.68 -2.11
CA ASN A 144 15.93 24.51 -1.55
C ASN A 144 15.48 23.18 -2.15
N VAL A 145 14.73 23.24 -3.26
CA VAL A 145 14.40 22.09 -4.09
C VAL A 145 14.78 22.36 -5.54
N ARG A 146 15.36 21.38 -6.20
CA ARG A 146 15.62 21.43 -7.64
C ARG A 146 14.80 20.34 -8.33
N ILE A 147 13.84 20.75 -9.17
CA ILE A 147 13.08 19.84 -10.01
C ILE A 147 13.96 19.41 -11.18
N SER A 148 14.45 18.18 -11.13
CA SER A 148 15.39 17.62 -12.11
C SER A 148 14.69 16.81 -13.22
N GLY A 149 13.37 16.74 -13.22
CA GLY A 149 12.59 16.05 -14.26
C GLY A 149 11.33 15.38 -13.75
N LEU A 150 10.91 14.35 -14.49
CA LEU A 150 9.68 13.61 -14.21
C LEU A 150 9.94 12.13 -13.94
N MET A 151 9.05 11.52 -13.16
CA MET A 151 8.94 10.09 -12.99
C MET A 151 7.52 9.64 -13.32
N CYS A 152 7.37 8.50 -13.98
CA CYS A 152 6.07 7.86 -14.15
C CYS A 152 6.13 6.34 -14.06
N MET A 153 4.97 5.75 -13.89
CA MET A 153 4.72 4.31 -14.03
C MET A 153 3.58 4.12 -15.04
N ALA A 154 3.78 3.22 -16.00
CA ALA A 154 2.74 2.87 -16.96
C ALA A 154 1.59 2.09 -16.29
N THR A 155 0.46 1.96 -16.99
CA THR A 155 -0.62 1.03 -16.65
C THR A 155 -0.05 -0.38 -16.49
N ASN A 156 -0.45 -1.09 -15.44
CA ASN A 156 -0.05 -2.48 -15.24
C ASN A 156 -0.85 -3.40 -16.17
N THR A 157 -0.29 -3.70 -17.33
CA THR A 157 -0.92 -4.47 -18.41
C THR A 157 0.14 -5.11 -19.31
N ASP A 158 -0.24 -6.18 -20.01
CA ASP A 158 0.58 -6.80 -21.07
C ASP A 158 0.36 -6.13 -22.45
N ASP A 159 -0.53 -5.14 -22.54
CA ASP A 159 -0.79 -4.37 -23.76
C ASP A 159 0.33 -3.35 -24.00
N GLU A 160 1.28 -3.72 -24.88
CA GLU A 160 2.40 -2.86 -25.26
C GLU A 160 1.96 -1.51 -25.85
N ALA A 161 0.81 -1.43 -26.52
CA ALA A 161 0.30 -0.18 -27.09
C ALA A 161 -0.12 0.79 -25.98
N GLU A 162 -0.76 0.28 -24.94
CA GLU A 162 -1.12 1.07 -23.75
C GLU A 162 0.11 1.51 -22.96
N ILE A 163 1.08 0.61 -22.74
CA ILE A 163 2.35 0.95 -22.07
C ILE A 163 3.06 2.07 -22.85
N ARG A 164 3.15 1.94 -24.17
CA ARG A 164 3.75 2.93 -25.05
C ARG A 164 3.00 4.27 -25.02
N ARG A 165 1.67 4.24 -24.96
CA ARG A 165 0.84 5.44 -24.80
C ARG A 165 1.21 6.20 -23.52
N CYS A 166 1.33 5.49 -22.40
CA CYS A 166 1.72 6.09 -21.10
C CYS A 166 3.08 6.76 -21.20
N PHE A 167 4.09 6.06 -21.73
CA PHE A 167 5.45 6.57 -21.81
C PHE A 167 5.59 7.73 -22.80
N LEU A 168 4.89 7.72 -23.93
CA LEU A 168 4.87 8.85 -24.86
C LEU A 168 4.17 10.07 -24.27
N THR A 169 3.14 9.88 -23.47
CA THR A 169 2.51 10.99 -22.71
C THR A 169 3.50 11.61 -21.72
N ALA A 170 4.21 10.76 -20.97
CA ALA A 170 5.25 11.23 -20.04
C ALA A 170 6.39 11.97 -20.77
N GLN A 171 6.83 11.48 -21.91
CA GLN A 171 7.86 12.14 -22.72
C GLN A 171 7.42 13.52 -23.21
N ARG A 172 6.17 13.68 -23.65
CA ARG A 172 5.63 14.98 -24.06
C ARG A 172 5.61 15.97 -22.91
N SER A 173 5.04 15.58 -21.74
CA SER A 173 5.03 16.42 -20.55
C SER A 173 6.45 16.79 -20.08
N TYR A 174 7.38 15.83 -20.14
CA TYR A 174 8.79 16.07 -19.83
C TYR A 174 9.42 17.14 -20.74
N ASN A 175 9.22 17.04 -22.05
CA ASN A 175 9.76 18.02 -23.00
C ASN A 175 9.25 19.43 -22.72
N GLU A 176 7.98 19.57 -22.33
CA GLU A 176 7.39 20.88 -21.98
C GLU A 176 7.99 21.43 -20.68
N VAL A 177 8.15 20.61 -19.64
CA VAL A 177 8.78 21.01 -18.37
C VAL A 177 10.24 21.41 -18.57
N VAL A 178 10.97 20.63 -19.36
CA VAL A 178 12.38 20.95 -19.68
C VAL A 178 12.51 22.22 -20.49
N LEU A 179 11.60 22.49 -21.44
CA LEU A 179 11.60 23.73 -22.22
C LEU A 179 11.34 24.96 -21.33
N GLN A 180 10.47 24.85 -20.32
CA GLN A 180 10.19 25.92 -19.36
C GLN A 180 11.33 26.14 -18.36
N SER A 181 12.13 25.12 -18.07
CA SER A 181 13.26 25.18 -17.13
C SER A 181 14.60 25.56 -17.79
N LYS A 182 14.68 25.61 -19.13
CA LYS A 182 15.89 26.01 -19.87
C LYS A 182 16.34 27.43 -19.44
N GLY A 183 17.48 27.49 -18.77
CA GLY A 183 18.09 28.69 -18.22
C GLY A 183 18.33 28.68 -16.73
N ARG A 184 17.85 27.64 -15.99
CA ARG A 184 17.98 27.57 -14.53
C ARG A 184 18.86 26.43 -14.00
N SER A 185 19.26 25.50 -14.82
CA SER A 185 20.09 24.36 -14.38
C SER A 185 21.05 23.95 -15.48
N ASN A 186 22.34 23.83 -15.10
CA ASN A 186 23.36 23.11 -15.88
C ASN A 186 23.35 21.61 -15.60
N SER A 187 22.34 21.09 -14.83
CA SER A 187 22.22 19.68 -14.50
C SER A 187 21.42 18.94 -15.58
N GLU A 188 21.83 17.70 -15.85
CA GLU A 188 21.09 16.79 -16.72
C GLU A 188 19.66 16.60 -16.21
N THR A 189 18.69 16.74 -17.08
CA THR A 189 17.30 16.50 -16.77
C THR A 189 16.97 15.02 -16.93
N VAL A 190 16.11 14.49 -16.06
CA VAL A 190 15.82 13.05 -15.91
C VAL A 190 14.37 12.76 -16.29
N LEU A 191 14.18 11.79 -17.18
CA LEU A 191 12.89 11.12 -17.39
C LEU A 191 13.00 9.69 -16.89
N SER A 192 12.49 9.46 -15.66
CA SER A 192 12.54 8.17 -15.00
C SER A 192 11.26 7.39 -15.27
N MET A 193 11.33 6.41 -16.18
CA MET A 193 10.22 5.52 -16.52
C MET A 193 10.74 4.16 -16.97
N GLY A 194 9.95 3.11 -16.78
CA GLY A 194 10.31 1.74 -17.09
C GLY A 194 10.82 0.95 -15.88
N MET A 195 10.26 -0.26 -15.73
CA MET A 195 10.55 -1.24 -14.70
C MET A 195 10.95 -2.58 -15.33
N SER A 196 11.03 -3.64 -14.54
CA SER A 196 11.51 -4.97 -14.98
C SER A 196 10.85 -5.49 -16.25
N ASP A 197 9.54 -5.23 -16.42
CA ASP A 197 8.75 -5.82 -17.50
C ASP A 197 8.62 -4.91 -18.74
N ASP A 198 8.77 -3.58 -18.56
CA ASP A 198 8.48 -2.59 -19.58
C ASP A 198 9.65 -1.62 -19.92
N TYR A 199 10.83 -1.79 -19.26
CA TYR A 199 11.96 -0.86 -19.44
C TYR A 199 12.45 -0.75 -20.89
N LYS A 200 12.32 -1.79 -21.71
CA LYS A 200 12.73 -1.74 -23.11
C LYS A 200 11.86 -0.76 -23.90
N ILE A 201 10.54 -0.86 -23.72
CA ILE A 201 9.57 0.07 -24.32
C ILE A 201 9.81 1.49 -23.82
N ALA A 202 10.09 1.64 -22.49
CA ALA A 202 10.40 2.94 -21.91
C ALA A 202 11.64 3.59 -22.55
N ILE A 203 12.70 2.83 -22.79
CA ILE A 203 13.93 3.32 -23.47
C ILE A 203 13.61 3.76 -24.89
N GLU A 204 12.86 2.98 -25.65
CA GLU A 204 12.41 3.35 -27.00
C GLU A 204 11.56 4.64 -26.99
N CYS A 205 10.82 4.90 -25.91
CA CYS A 205 10.03 6.12 -25.70
C CYS A 205 10.84 7.28 -25.08
N GLY A 206 12.18 7.17 -24.98
CA GLY A 206 13.05 8.25 -24.54
C GLY A 206 13.32 8.31 -23.04
N SER A 207 13.15 7.22 -22.30
CA SER A 207 13.57 7.14 -20.90
C SER A 207 15.07 7.38 -20.75
N THR A 208 15.45 8.23 -19.78
CA THR A 208 16.86 8.46 -19.41
C THR A 208 17.25 7.73 -18.13
N MET A 209 16.27 7.14 -17.42
CA MET A 209 16.50 6.39 -16.19
C MET A 209 15.44 5.27 -16.05
N VAL A 210 15.91 4.03 -15.84
CA VAL A 210 15.06 2.86 -15.63
C VAL A 210 15.25 2.29 -14.22
N ARG A 211 14.19 1.69 -13.64
CA ARG A 211 14.16 1.17 -12.27
C ARG A 211 13.90 -0.33 -12.29
N ILE A 212 14.94 -1.15 -12.13
CA ILE A 212 14.85 -2.60 -12.27
C ILE A 212 15.17 -3.30 -10.94
N GLY A 213 14.27 -4.17 -10.50
CA GLY A 213 14.41 -4.90 -9.24
C GLY A 213 14.39 -6.41 -9.40
N SER A 214 13.23 -7.00 -9.70
CA SER A 214 13.01 -8.45 -9.78
C SER A 214 13.94 -9.15 -10.78
N THR A 215 14.23 -8.53 -11.91
CA THR A 215 15.16 -9.06 -12.91
C THR A 215 16.61 -9.13 -12.39
N ILE A 216 17.02 -8.24 -11.49
CA ILE A 216 18.38 -8.19 -10.94
C ILE A 216 18.52 -9.06 -9.70
N PHE A 217 17.61 -8.91 -8.73
CA PHE A 217 17.72 -9.54 -7.42
C PHE A 217 16.91 -10.84 -7.28
N GLY A 218 16.14 -11.21 -8.33
CA GLY A 218 15.23 -12.35 -8.30
C GLY A 218 13.87 -12.00 -7.69
N GLU A 219 12.97 -12.98 -7.67
CA GLU A 219 11.69 -12.86 -6.97
C GLU A 219 11.93 -12.57 -5.48
N ARG A 220 11.07 -11.73 -4.92
CA ARG A 220 11.23 -11.23 -3.55
C ARG A 220 11.09 -12.37 -2.56
N SER A 221 12.22 -12.82 -1.99
CA SER A 221 12.20 -13.64 -0.78
C SER A 221 11.93 -12.71 0.41
N TYR A 222 10.70 -12.69 0.88
CA TYR A 222 10.35 -12.00 2.12
C TYR A 222 11.01 -12.75 3.29
N SER A 223 12.09 -12.19 3.84
CA SER A 223 12.67 -12.67 5.10
C SER A 223 12.17 -11.76 6.23
N PRO A 224 11.36 -12.26 7.17
CA PRO A 224 10.88 -11.46 8.29
C PRO A 224 11.91 -11.45 9.43
N LYS A 225 13.06 -10.82 9.20
CA LYS A 225 14.05 -10.58 10.28
C LYS A 225 14.72 -9.25 10.11
N ASP A 226 14.14 -8.22 10.73
CA ASP A 226 14.89 -7.05 11.11
C ASP A 226 14.14 -6.25 12.19
N GLY A 227 14.13 -6.81 13.40
CA GLY A 227 14.01 -6.08 14.67
C GLY A 227 15.40 -6.00 15.34
N PRO A 228 15.68 -5.01 16.23
CA PRO A 228 17.02 -4.73 16.69
C PRO A 228 17.54 -5.78 17.68
N THR A 229 18.84 -6.07 17.54
CA THR A 229 19.80 -6.76 18.42
C THR A 229 20.08 -8.23 18.15
N ALA A 230 21.32 -8.47 17.85
CA ALA A 230 22.34 -9.34 18.43
C ALA A 230 23.18 -10.08 17.38
N GLN A 231 24.46 -9.73 17.33
CA GLN A 231 25.53 -10.54 16.74
C GLN A 231 25.49 -11.97 17.26
N ARG A 232 25.37 -12.93 16.38
CA ARG A 232 25.89 -14.27 16.57
C ARG A 232 26.27 -14.91 15.23
N SER A 233 27.50 -15.42 15.21
CA SER A 233 28.13 -16.25 14.18
C SER A 233 27.24 -17.40 13.73
N TYR A 234 27.11 -17.60 12.41
CA TYR A 234 26.45 -18.78 11.87
C TYR A 234 27.45 -19.71 11.17
N SER A 235 27.64 -20.84 11.78
CA SER A 235 28.06 -22.07 11.14
C SER A 235 26.86 -22.81 10.58
N ALA A 236 27.06 -23.53 9.50
CA ALA A 236 26.13 -24.17 8.61
C ALA A 236 24.98 -24.98 9.22
N THR A 237 23.90 -25.02 8.47
CA THR A 237 22.87 -26.08 8.42
C THR A 237 21.88 -26.14 9.58
N VAL A 238 20.77 -25.39 9.48
CA VAL A 238 19.50 -25.80 10.07
C VAL A 238 18.38 -25.47 9.07
N LEU A 239 17.66 -26.45 8.62
CA LEU A 239 16.34 -26.36 7.99
C LEU A 239 15.42 -25.59 8.94
N GLN A 240 15.11 -24.31 8.63
CA GLN A 240 14.17 -23.53 9.43
C GLN A 240 12.76 -24.04 9.16
N ALA A 241 12.10 -24.56 10.19
CA ALA A 241 10.69 -24.83 10.18
C ALA A 241 9.91 -23.54 9.85
N LYS A 242 8.94 -23.62 8.91
CA LYS A 242 8.01 -22.51 8.61
C LYS A 242 7.36 -22.04 9.89
N PRO A 243 7.08 -20.73 10.07
CA PRO A 243 6.38 -20.24 11.24
C PRO A 243 5.02 -20.94 11.33
N VAL A 244 4.80 -21.66 12.42
CA VAL A 244 3.51 -22.29 12.69
C VAL A 244 2.56 -21.21 13.17
N ILE A 245 1.53 -20.90 12.37
CA ILE A 245 0.45 -20.00 12.79
C ILE A 245 -0.33 -20.64 13.93
N LYS A 246 -0.46 -19.92 15.03
CA LYS A 246 -1.16 -20.35 16.25
C LYS A 246 -2.44 -19.58 16.53
N ALA A 247 -2.57 -18.37 15.98
CA ALA A 247 -3.80 -17.58 16.05
C ALA A 247 -4.11 -16.89 14.74
N VAL A 248 -5.41 -16.84 14.38
CA VAL A 248 -5.91 -16.15 13.20
C VAL A 248 -7.03 -15.19 13.62
N PHE A 249 -6.91 -13.94 13.20
CA PHE A 249 -7.86 -12.86 13.48
C PHE A 249 -8.66 -12.56 12.23
N PHE A 250 -9.91 -12.95 12.22
CA PHE A 250 -10.82 -12.79 11.09
C PHE A 250 -11.62 -11.50 11.24
N ASP A 251 -11.68 -10.68 10.19
CA ASP A 251 -12.79 -9.74 10.07
C ASP A 251 -14.11 -10.52 9.91
N GLN A 252 -15.22 -9.81 10.05
CA GLN A 252 -16.54 -10.42 9.98
C GLN A 252 -17.21 -10.21 8.63
N ASP A 253 -17.39 -8.94 8.26
CA ASP A 253 -18.15 -8.55 7.07
C ASP A 253 -17.31 -8.78 5.82
N GLY A 254 -17.80 -9.57 4.86
CA GLY A 254 -17.03 -9.98 3.68
C GLY A 254 -15.97 -11.06 3.94
N VAL A 255 -15.73 -11.47 5.20
CA VAL A 255 -14.79 -12.55 5.54
C VAL A 255 -15.54 -13.77 6.07
N LEU A 256 -16.36 -13.62 7.10
CA LEU A 256 -17.21 -14.70 7.63
C LEU A 256 -18.55 -14.75 6.90
N PHE A 257 -19.15 -13.58 6.68
CA PHE A 257 -20.46 -13.43 6.06
C PHE A 257 -20.38 -12.60 4.78
N ASP A 258 -21.15 -13.00 3.79
CA ASP A 258 -21.37 -12.23 2.55
C ASP A 258 -22.38 -11.11 2.80
N SER A 259 -22.00 -10.20 3.69
CA SER A 259 -22.83 -9.07 4.16
C SER A 259 -22.67 -7.81 3.31
N MET A 260 -21.57 -7.67 2.60
CA MET A 260 -21.21 -6.46 1.87
C MET A 260 -22.21 -6.06 0.78
N PRO A 261 -22.83 -6.97 0.00
CA PRO A 261 -23.89 -6.61 -0.94
C PRO A 261 -25.11 -5.99 -0.26
N PHE A 262 -25.45 -6.42 0.95
CA PHE A 262 -26.55 -5.86 1.74
C PHE A 262 -26.17 -4.49 2.31
N HIS A 263 -24.94 -4.35 2.82
CA HIS A 263 -24.41 -3.06 3.28
C HIS A 263 -24.38 -2.04 2.14
N ALA A 264 -23.90 -2.41 0.95
CA ALA A 264 -23.85 -1.53 -0.20
C ALA A 264 -25.24 -1.02 -0.58
N LYS A 265 -26.24 -1.90 -0.68
CA LYS A 265 -27.62 -1.51 -0.97
C LYS A 265 -28.19 -0.60 0.12
N ALA A 266 -27.94 -0.91 1.38
CA ALA A 266 -28.47 -0.14 2.50
C ALA A 266 -27.85 1.26 2.60
N TRP A 267 -26.54 1.37 2.38
CA TRP A 267 -25.85 2.66 2.34
C TRP A 267 -26.30 3.51 1.14
N THR A 268 -26.31 2.97 -0.08
CA THR A 268 -26.77 3.68 -1.26
C THR A 268 -28.19 4.20 -1.06
N TYR A 269 -29.12 3.34 -0.60
CA TYR A 269 -30.50 3.73 -0.35
C TYR A 269 -30.60 4.88 0.67
N SER A 270 -29.95 4.74 1.83
CA SER A 270 -30.03 5.74 2.91
C SER A 270 -29.42 7.08 2.50
N MET A 271 -28.27 7.06 1.83
CA MET A 271 -27.58 8.28 1.36
C MET A 271 -28.40 9.00 0.30
N GLU A 272 -29.00 8.27 -0.66
CA GLU A 272 -29.86 8.84 -1.72
C GLU A 272 -31.11 9.52 -1.11
N GLN A 273 -31.74 8.93 -0.07
CA GLN A 273 -32.87 9.55 0.62
C GLN A 273 -32.52 10.91 1.25
N HIS A 274 -31.24 11.15 1.50
CA HIS A 274 -30.73 12.40 2.08
C HIS A 274 -30.00 13.30 1.07
N GLY A 275 -30.12 13.00 -0.24
CA GLY A 275 -29.47 13.79 -1.29
C GLY A 275 -27.96 13.69 -1.34
N LEU A 276 -27.40 12.64 -0.74
CA LEU A 276 -25.96 12.34 -0.76
C LEU A 276 -25.68 11.29 -1.86
N PRO A 277 -24.91 11.61 -2.91
CA PRO A 277 -24.47 10.62 -3.88
C PRO A 277 -23.52 9.61 -3.20
N PHE A 278 -23.86 8.32 -3.28
CA PHE A 278 -23.07 7.27 -2.69
C PHE A 278 -23.20 5.97 -3.48
N THR A 279 -22.07 5.35 -3.79
CA THR A 279 -22.00 4.16 -4.65
C THR A 279 -21.72 2.88 -3.84
N ALA A 280 -22.01 1.73 -4.44
CA ALA A 280 -21.64 0.43 -3.88
C ALA A 280 -20.11 0.34 -3.66
N GLU A 281 -19.30 0.81 -4.61
CA GLU A 281 -17.83 0.80 -4.49
C GLU A 281 -17.35 1.62 -3.29
N GLN A 282 -17.95 2.79 -3.03
CA GLN A 282 -17.64 3.60 -1.85
C GLN A 282 -17.94 2.85 -0.55
N THR A 283 -18.98 1.99 -0.52
CA THR A 283 -19.24 1.14 0.65
C THR A 283 -18.06 0.19 0.91
N TYR A 284 -17.58 -0.52 -0.10
CA TYR A 284 -16.46 -1.46 0.04
C TYR A 284 -15.14 -0.76 0.39
N ARG A 285 -14.89 0.44 -0.15
CA ARG A 285 -13.70 1.24 0.17
C ARG A 285 -13.71 1.79 1.60
N ASN A 286 -14.89 2.05 2.15
CA ASN A 286 -15.09 2.61 3.47
C ASN A 286 -15.41 1.54 4.55
N GLU A 287 -15.36 0.27 4.20
CA GLU A 287 -15.56 -0.83 5.13
C GLU A 287 -14.58 -0.73 6.31
N GLY A 288 -15.09 -0.91 7.52
CA GLY A 288 -14.31 -0.75 8.76
C GLY A 288 -14.36 0.66 9.37
N ARG A 289 -14.87 1.67 8.65
CA ARG A 289 -15.09 3.02 9.21
C ARG A 289 -16.39 3.08 10.01
N THR A 290 -16.43 4.04 10.92
CA THR A 290 -17.68 4.34 11.64
C THR A 290 -18.70 4.97 10.67
N GLY A 291 -20.01 4.66 10.88
CA GLY A 291 -21.05 5.24 10.04
C GLY A 291 -21.06 6.76 10.06
N ALA A 292 -20.81 7.38 11.21
CA ALA A 292 -20.69 8.83 11.34
C ALA A 292 -19.57 9.41 10.44
N SER A 293 -18.41 8.76 10.39
CA SER A 293 -17.29 9.19 9.56
C SER A 293 -17.60 9.13 8.07
N VAL A 294 -18.31 8.09 7.62
CA VAL A 294 -18.72 7.93 6.22
C VAL A 294 -19.76 8.98 5.83
N ILE A 295 -20.74 9.22 6.71
CA ILE A 295 -21.79 10.23 6.47
C ILE A 295 -21.19 11.64 6.43
N ASN A 296 -20.31 11.96 7.38
CA ASN A 296 -19.63 13.24 7.43
C ASN A 296 -18.81 13.52 6.16
N GLU A 297 -18.07 12.55 5.65
CA GLU A 297 -17.32 12.71 4.41
C GLU A 297 -18.24 12.99 3.21
N ALA A 298 -19.32 12.21 3.04
CA ALA A 298 -20.29 12.42 1.97
C ALA A 298 -20.98 13.79 2.09
N HIS A 299 -21.34 14.21 3.31
CA HIS A 299 -21.99 15.50 3.57
C HIS A 299 -21.05 16.68 3.31
N LEU A 300 -19.77 16.54 3.70
CA LEU A 300 -18.74 17.54 3.45
C LEU A 300 -18.50 17.75 1.95
N LEU A 301 -18.48 16.66 1.16
CA LEU A 301 -18.34 16.73 -0.29
C LEU A 301 -19.51 17.46 -0.97
N VAL A 302 -20.74 17.29 -0.49
CA VAL A 302 -21.93 17.89 -1.10
C VAL A 302 -22.20 19.31 -0.59
N TYR A 303 -22.08 19.50 0.73
CA TYR A 303 -22.53 20.74 1.39
C TYR A 303 -21.38 21.61 1.93
N GLY A 304 -20.11 21.18 1.81
CA GLY A 304 -18.93 21.93 2.24
C GLY A 304 -18.78 22.08 3.76
N LYS A 305 -19.52 21.31 4.55
CA LYS A 305 -19.51 21.34 6.03
C LYS A 305 -19.83 19.97 6.60
N GLU A 306 -19.47 19.75 7.88
CA GLU A 306 -19.82 18.52 8.59
C GLU A 306 -21.33 18.38 8.76
N ALA A 307 -21.80 17.12 8.82
CA ALA A 307 -23.21 16.79 9.03
C ALA A 307 -23.61 17.08 10.50
N PRO A 308 -24.78 17.67 10.74
CA PRO A 308 -25.35 17.74 12.09
C PRO A 308 -25.57 16.33 12.69
N GLU A 309 -25.43 16.19 14.00
CA GLU A 309 -25.60 14.90 14.70
C GLU A 309 -26.93 14.22 14.39
N ALA A 310 -28.04 14.97 14.44
CA ALA A 310 -29.38 14.46 14.10
C ALA A 310 -29.47 13.96 12.65
N PHE A 311 -28.74 14.55 11.71
CA PHE A 311 -28.66 14.09 10.33
C PHE A 311 -27.91 12.75 10.23
N ILE A 312 -26.78 12.63 10.96
CA ILE A 312 -26.01 11.39 11.03
C ILE A 312 -26.86 10.25 11.60
N GLU A 313 -27.57 10.53 12.69
CA GLU A 313 -28.46 9.55 13.34
C GLU A 313 -29.58 9.08 12.40
N ASP A 314 -30.22 9.99 11.66
CA ASP A 314 -31.30 9.65 10.74
C ASP A 314 -30.82 8.83 9.54
N VAL A 315 -29.70 9.23 8.90
CA VAL A 315 -29.06 8.45 7.82
C VAL A 315 -28.72 7.05 8.31
N TYR A 316 -28.10 6.93 9.48
CA TYR A 316 -27.68 5.64 10.01
C TYR A 316 -28.85 4.75 10.41
N ARG A 317 -29.93 5.33 10.96
CA ARG A 317 -31.17 4.63 11.28
C ARG A 317 -31.81 4.04 10.02
N ILE A 318 -32.00 4.84 8.98
CA ILE A 318 -32.59 4.37 7.69
C ILE A 318 -31.73 3.27 7.08
N LYS A 319 -30.39 3.43 7.11
CA LYS A 319 -29.46 2.40 6.65
C LYS A 319 -29.63 1.08 7.41
N SER A 320 -29.76 1.16 8.72
CA SER A 320 -29.90 -0.02 9.58
C SER A 320 -31.25 -0.72 9.40
N ASP A 321 -32.33 0.05 9.30
CA ASP A 321 -33.66 -0.46 9.06
C ASP A 321 -33.76 -1.17 7.70
N TYR A 322 -33.18 -0.57 6.66
CA TYR A 322 -33.17 -1.17 5.33
C TYR A 322 -32.27 -2.40 5.25
N PHE A 323 -31.12 -2.40 5.92
CA PHE A 323 -30.27 -3.59 6.04
C PHE A 323 -31.04 -4.75 6.69
N ASN A 324 -31.75 -4.48 7.78
CA ASN A 324 -32.57 -5.49 8.47
C ASN A 324 -33.72 -5.99 7.59
N GLN A 325 -34.34 -5.12 6.82
CA GLN A 325 -35.36 -5.50 5.82
C GLN A 325 -34.78 -6.44 4.76
N LEU A 326 -33.61 -6.10 4.18
CA LEU A 326 -32.94 -6.90 3.16
C LEU A 326 -32.51 -8.29 3.65
N THR A 327 -32.10 -8.39 4.91
CA THR A 327 -31.66 -9.65 5.51
C THR A 327 -32.80 -10.42 6.18
N GLY A 328 -34.00 -9.84 6.26
CA GLY A 328 -35.11 -10.41 7.06
C GLY A 328 -34.78 -10.55 8.54
N GLY A 329 -33.84 -9.75 9.07
CA GLY A 329 -33.35 -9.83 10.46
C GLY A 329 -32.46 -11.06 10.75
N GLN A 330 -32.10 -11.83 9.73
CA GLN A 330 -31.20 -12.98 9.85
C GLN A 330 -29.74 -12.56 9.57
N LEU A 331 -28.80 -13.46 9.91
CA LEU A 331 -27.42 -13.30 9.45
C LEU A 331 -27.36 -13.42 7.93
N PRO A 332 -26.52 -12.63 7.24
CA PRO A 332 -26.22 -12.85 5.84
C PRO A 332 -25.65 -14.24 5.58
N PRO A 333 -25.67 -14.73 4.32
CA PRO A 333 -25.04 -16.00 3.97
C PRO A 333 -23.56 -16.04 4.35
N LEU A 334 -23.04 -17.23 4.62
CA LEU A 334 -21.61 -17.41 4.85
C LEU A 334 -20.83 -17.16 3.56
N ILE A 335 -19.63 -16.60 3.68
CA ILE A 335 -18.67 -16.58 2.58
C ILE A 335 -18.35 -18.02 2.16
N PRO A 336 -18.46 -18.36 0.85
CA PRO A 336 -18.19 -19.71 0.37
C PRO A 336 -16.78 -20.20 0.75
N GLY A 337 -16.70 -21.36 1.42
CA GLY A 337 -15.45 -21.98 1.86
C GLY A 337 -14.96 -21.55 3.25
N ILE A 338 -15.55 -20.55 3.90
CA ILE A 338 -15.09 -20.10 5.24
C ILE A 338 -15.24 -21.21 6.30
N ARG A 339 -16.30 -22.00 6.24
CA ARG A 339 -16.50 -23.11 7.17
C ARG A 339 -15.36 -24.14 7.08
N ASP A 340 -14.88 -24.41 5.90
CA ASP A 340 -13.78 -25.37 5.68
C ASP A 340 -12.46 -24.81 6.21
N VAL A 341 -12.22 -23.51 6.05
CA VAL A 341 -11.06 -22.80 6.63
C VAL A 341 -11.09 -22.89 8.15
N LEU A 342 -12.20 -22.52 8.78
CA LEU A 342 -12.35 -22.55 10.22
C LEU A 342 -12.20 -23.95 10.81
N ASN A 343 -12.84 -24.95 10.19
CA ASN A 343 -12.72 -26.34 10.61
C ASN A 343 -11.29 -26.87 10.48
N TYR A 344 -10.59 -26.52 9.40
CA TYR A 344 -9.19 -26.88 9.23
C TYR A 344 -8.31 -26.27 10.34
N LEU A 345 -8.42 -24.97 10.59
CA LEU A 345 -7.65 -24.28 11.62
C LEU A 345 -7.93 -24.85 13.01
N HIS A 346 -9.20 -25.09 13.33
CA HIS A 346 -9.61 -25.69 14.59
C HIS A 346 -9.02 -27.09 14.78
N ALA A 347 -9.04 -27.92 13.73
CA ALA A 347 -8.44 -29.25 13.75
C ALA A 347 -6.90 -29.21 13.93
N GLN A 348 -6.24 -28.12 13.54
CA GLN A 348 -4.81 -27.89 13.77
C GLN A 348 -4.51 -27.25 15.15
N GLY A 349 -5.51 -27.03 15.98
CA GLY A 349 -5.36 -26.38 17.29
C GLY A 349 -5.03 -24.88 17.21
N VAL A 350 -5.33 -24.23 16.09
CA VAL A 350 -5.11 -22.80 15.87
C VAL A 350 -6.27 -22.01 16.49
N GLN A 351 -5.99 -21.00 17.30
CA GLN A 351 -7.00 -20.13 17.85
C GLN A 351 -7.59 -19.23 16.74
N CYS A 352 -8.90 -19.21 16.62
CA CYS A 352 -9.62 -18.31 15.72
C CYS A 352 -10.29 -17.20 16.53
N TRP A 353 -10.12 -15.94 16.13
CA TRP A 353 -10.70 -14.77 16.78
C TRP A 353 -11.48 -13.97 15.75
N VAL A 354 -12.57 -13.32 16.17
CA VAL A 354 -13.32 -12.38 15.34
C VAL A 354 -12.97 -10.96 15.77
N VAL A 355 -12.67 -10.09 14.79
CA VAL A 355 -12.32 -8.67 15.01
C VAL A 355 -13.25 -7.81 14.16
N THR A 356 -14.34 -7.33 14.77
CA THR A 356 -15.41 -6.60 14.07
C THR A 356 -15.61 -5.18 14.60
N GLY A 357 -15.94 -4.25 13.71
CA GLY A 357 -16.39 -2.90 14.08
C GLY A 357 -17.83 -2.86 14.62
N SER A 358 -18.53 -4.00 14.66
CA SER A 358 -19.89 -4.07 15.21
C SER A 358 -19.87 -4.14 16.74
N GLY A 359 -20.82 -3.42 17.39
CA GLY A 359 -21.04 -3.46 18.83
C GLY A 359 -22.30 -4.25 19.23
N GLN A 360 -22.94 -5.01 18.34
CA GLN A 360 -24.19 -5.68 18.65
C GLN A 360 -23.96 -7.01 19.39
N ARG A 361 -24.35 -7.10 20.65
CA ARG A 361 -24.28 -8.34 21.45
C ARG A 361 -25.03 -9.52 20.79
N SER A 362 -26.21 -9.26 20.23
CA SER A 362 -26.99 -10.27 19.50
C SER A 362 -26.26 -10.91 18.31
N LEU A 363 -25.25 -10.22 17.77
CA LEU A 363 -24.40 -10.72 16.70
C LEU A 363 -23.44 -11.79 17.22
N LEU A 364 -22.85 -11.59 18.40
CA LEU A 364 -21.94 -12.56 19.01
C LEU A 364 -22.68 -13.86 19.34
N ASP A 365 -23.92 -13.77 19.89
CA ASP A 365 -24.75 -14.95 20.15
C ASP A 365 -25.05 -15.73 18.86
N LYS A 366 -25.33 -15.03 17.77
CA LYS A 366 -25.57 -15.63 16.45
C LYS A 366 -24.30 -16.25 15.86
N LEU A 367 -23.14 -15.63 16.05
CA LEU A 367 -21.84 -16.17 15.64
C LEU A 367 -21.53 -17.48 16.36
N GLU A 368 -21.70 -17.51 17.69
CA GLU A 368 -21.47 -18.71 18.49
C GLU A 368 -22.46 -19.83 18.11
N ALA A 369 -23.72 -19.49 17.84
CA ALA A 369 -24.71 -20.47 17.35
C ALA A 369 -24.36 -21.00 15.95
N THR A 370 -23.73 -20.21 15.09
CA THR A 370 -23.35 -20.60 13.73
C THR A 370 -22.07 -21.43 13.70
N PHE A 371 -21.14 -21.14 14.61
CA PHE A 371 -19.81 -21.77 14.71
C PHE A 371 -19.49 -22.18 16.16
N PRO A 372 -20.24 -23.12 16.76
CA PRO A 372 -20.12 -23.44 18.17
C PRO A 372 -18.70 -23.94 18.51
N GLY A 373 -18.06 -23.29 19.49
CA GLY A 373 -16.75 -23.65 20.00
C GLY A 373 -15.58 -23.40 19.05
N ILE A 374 -15.77 -22.73 17.92
CA ILE A 374 -14.71 -22.43 16.95
C ILE A 374 -13.87 -21.22 17.39
N PHE A 375 -14.53 -20.18 17.90
CA PHE A 375 -13.84 -18.94 18.22
C PHE A 375 -13.31 -18.92 19.65
N SER A 376 -12.03 -18.56 19.78
CA SER A 376 -11.36 -18.39 21.09
C SER A 376 -11.71 -17.05 21.74
N GLY A 377 -12.22 -16.07 20.96
CA GLY A 377 -12.67 -14.79 21.46
C GLY A 377 -13.08 -13.81 20.38
N PHE A 378 -13.54 -12.65 20.86
CA PHE A 378 -14.07 -11.57 20.04
C PHE A 378 -13.45 -10.23 20.45
N ILE A 379 -13.18 -9.38 19.46
CA ILE A 379 -12.88 -7.96 19.62
C ILE A 379 -13.96 -7.20 18.87
N THR A 380 -14.67 -6.34 19.57
CA THR A 380 -15.83 -5.58 19.07
C THR A 380 -15.62 -4.09 19.20
N ALA A 381 -16.53 -3.27 18.70
CA ALA A 381 -16.50 -1.83 18.89
C ALA A 381 -16.46 -1.40 20.37
N TYR A 382 -16.95 -2.22 21.31
CA TYR A 382 -16.88 -1.92 22.74
C TYR A 382 -15.50 -2.18 23.37
N ASP A 383 -14.67 -2.95 22.70
CA ASP A 383 -13.34 -3.29 23.20
C ASP A 383 -12.30 -2.23 22.83
N VAL A 384 -12.58 -1.33 21.88
CA VAL A 384 -11.59 -0.43 21.27
C VAL A 384 -12.04 1.02 21.38
N THR A 385 -11.08 1.93 21.45
CA THR A 385 -11.29 3.38 21.36
C THR A 385 -11.28 3.85 19.91
N HIS A 386 -10.41 3.24 19.11
CA HIS A 386 -10.24 3.56 17.70
C HIS A 386 -10.51 2.32 16.84
N GLY A 387 -11.44 2.42 15.91
CA GLY A 387 -11.75 1.38 14.93
C GLY A 387 -10.76 1.38 13.75
N LYS A 388 -10.84 0.36 12.88
CA LYS A 388 -10.07 0.30 11.63
C LYS A 388 -10.22 1.62 10.84
N PRO A 389 -9.16 2.18 10.27
CA PRO A 389 -7.84 1.59 9.99
C PRO A 389 -6.81 1.70 11.13
N ASP A 390 -7.21 2.11 12.35
CA ASP A 390 -6.32 2.10 13.50
C ASP A 390 -5.94 0.64 13.82
N PRO A 391 -4.69 0.35 14.22
CA PRO A 391 -4.25 -1.01 14.57
C PRO A 391 -4.85 -1.53 15.88
N GLU A 392 -5.48 -0.71 16.70
CA GLU A 392 -5.96 -1.06 18.05
C GLU A 392 -6.79 -2.36 18.08
N PRO A 393 -7.75 -2.60 17.16
CA PRO A 393 -8.54 -3.82 17.19
C PRO A 393 -7.70 -5.09 17.06
N TYR A 394 -6.74 -5.08 16.13
CA TYR A 394 -5.87 -6.24 15.91
C TYR A 394 -4.76 -6.36 16.96
N LEU A 395 -4.29 -5.26 17.53
CA LEU A 395 -3.36 -5.31 18.67
C LEU A 395 -4.02 -5.93 19.89
N LYS A 396 -5.28 -5.60 20.18
CA LYS A 396 -6.04 -6.21 21.29
C LYS A 396 -6.30 -7.70 21.07
N ALA A 397 -6.61 -8.11 19.83
CA ALA A 397 -6.74 -9.53 19.51
C ALA A 397 -5.42 -10.27 19.70
N TRP A 398 -4.32 -9.68 19.23
CA TRP A 398 -2.99 -10.22 19.42
C TRP A 398 -2.61 -10.35 20.90
N GLU A 399 -2.77 -9.30 21.69
CA GLU A 399 -2.50 -9.31 23.14
C GLU A 399 -3.28 -10.40 23.86
N ARG A 400 -4.58 -10.54 23.57
CA ARG A 400 -5.44 -11.55 24.18
C ARG A 400 -5.12 -12.98 23.72
N SER A 401 -4.57 -13.17 22.52
CA SER A 401 -4.19 -14.49 22.02
C SER A 401 -3.00 -15.09 22.77
N GLY A 402 -2.12 -14.27 23.33
CA GLY A 402 -0.93 -14.70 24.08
C GLY A 402 0.22 -15.23 23.24
N PHE A 403 0.15 -15.13 21.91
CA PHE A 403 1.21 -15.63 21.01
C PHE A 403 2.11 -14.49 20.50
N ALA A 404 3.27 -14.87 19.93
CA ALA A 404 4.12 -13.91 19.26
C ALA A 404 3.47 -13.40 17.95
N LYS A 405 3.71 -12.16 17.54
CA LYS A 405 3.16 -11.61 16.29
C LYS A 405 3.49 -12.45 15.06
N SER A 406 4.66 -13.09 15.04
CA SER A 406 5.08 -14.03 13.99
C SER A 406 4.27 -15.33 13.93
N GLU A 407 3.49 -15.63 14.97
CA GLU A 407 2.62 -16.80 15.09
C GLU A 407 1.15 -16.44 14.86
N CYS A 408 0.87 -15.16 14.53
CA CYS A 408 -0.48 -14.63 14.35
C CYS A 408 -0.69 -14.14 12.91
N MET A 409 -1.92 -14.29 12.43
CA MET A 409 -2.33 -13.86 11.08
C MET A 409 -3.66 -13.13 11.12
N VAL A 410 -3.79 -12.10 10.29
CA VAL A 410 -5.06 -11.41 10.02
C VAL A 410 -5.64 -11.90 8.70
N VAL A 411 -6.95 -12.11 8.65
CA VAL A 411 -7.72 -12.38 7.42
C VAL A 411 -8.74 -11.26 7.23
N GLU A 412 -8.62 -10.56 6.12
CA GLU A 412 -9.37 -9.35 5.80
C GLU A 412 -9.85 -9.35 4.34
N ASN A 413 -10.83 -8.52 4.01
CA ASN A 413 -11.33 -8.33 2.64
C ASN A 413 -11.39 -6.85 2.23
N ALA A 414 -11.16 -5.93 3.17
CA ALA A 414 -11.33 -4.50 2.96
C ALA A 414 -9.99 -3.73 3.09
N PRO A 415 -9.77 -2.67 2.29
CA PRO A 415 -8.54 -1.89 2.34
C PRO A 415 -8.19 -1.36 3.72
N LEU A 416 -9.18 -0.81 4.45
CA LEU A 416 -8.94 -0.22 5.77
C LEU A 416 -8.62 -1.28 6.83
N GLY A 417 -9.21 -2.46 6.72
CA GLY A 417 -8.91 -3.58 7.59
C GLY A 417 -7.52 -4.16 7.34
N VAL A 418 -7.14 -4.30 6.07
CA VAL A 418 -5.75 -4.67 5.69
C VAL A 418 -4.76 -3.66 6.26
N ARG A 419 -5.03 -2.35 6.14
CA ARG A 419 -4.20 -1.28 6.72
C ARG A 419 -4.06 -1.43 8.23
N ALA A 420 -5.15 -1.73 8.93
CA ALA A 420 -5.14 -1.94 10.39
C ALA A 420 -4.28 -3.15 10.78
N GLY A 421 -4.42 -4.29 10.10
CA GLY A 421 -3.61 -5.48 10.31
C GLY A 421 -2.12 -5.23 10.06
N LYS A 422 -1.79 -4.53 8.98
CA LYS A 422 -0.42 -4.14 8.65
C LYS A 422 0.16 -3.13 9.65
N ALA A 423 -0.63 -2.15 10.09
CA ALA A 423 -0.22 -1.19 11.11
C ALA A 423 0.02 -1.86 12.47
N ALA A 424 -0.73 -2.92 12.79
CA ALA A 424 -0.50 -3.76 13.96
C ALA A 424 0.81 -4.59 13.87
N GLY A 425 1.45 -4.65 12.70
CA GLY A 425 2.66 -5.44 12.47
C GLY A 425 2.40 -6.95 12.39
N LEU A 426 1.20 -7.35 11.96
CA LEU A 426 0.78 -8.74 11.81
C LEU A 426 0.85 -9.18 10.34
N TYR A 427 1.07 -10.47 10.12
CA TYR A 427 0.93 -11.07 8.79
C TYR A 427 -0.53 -10.96 8.36
N THR A 428 -0.80 -10.26 7.28
CA THR A 428 -2.16 -9.91 6.85
C THR A 428 -2.44 -10.49 5.48
N VAL A 429 -3.39 -11.42 5.43
CA VAL A 429 -3.93 -12.01 4.21
C VAL A 429 -5.21 -11.29 3.84
N ALA A 430 -5.26 -10.71 2.66
CA ALA A 430 -6.47 -10.18 2.07
C ALA A 430 -7.15 -11.26 1.23
N VAL A 431 -8.43 -11.51 1.43
CA VAL A 431 -9.23 -12.41 0.60
C VAL A 431 -10.24 -11.57 -0.17
N ASN A 432 -10.08 -11.47 -1.48
CA ASN A 432 -10.96 -10.65 -2.31
C ASN A 432 -12.31 -11.34 -2.53
N THR A 433 -13.22 -11.09 -1.62
CA THR A 433 -14.61 -11.60 -1.65
C THR A 433 -15.59 -10.54 -2.17
N GLY A 434 -15.10 -9.33 -2.44
CA GLY A 434 -15.89 -8.16 -2.81
C GLY A 434 -15.81 -7.82 -4.30
N ILE A 435 -16.09 -6.56 -4.60
CA ILE A 435 -16.11 -6.00 -5.96
C ILE A 435 -14.89 -5.14 -6.27
N LEU A 436 -14.03 -4.91 -5.28
CA LEU A 436 -12.82 -4.12 -5.48
C LEU A 436 -11.78 -4.95 -6.25
N PRO A 437 -10.95 -4.32 -7.09
CA PRO A 437 -9.84 -5.02 -7.72
C PRO A 437 -8.79 -5.43 -6.69
N ASP A 438 -8.06 -6.52 -6.95
CA ASP A 438 -7.01 -7.05 -6.05
C ASP A 438 -5.96 -5.97 -5.70
N GLU A 439 -5.70 -5.05 -6.60
CA GLU A 439 -4.79 -3.92 -6.43
C GLU A 439 -5.20 -3.00 -5.28
N ALA A 440 -6.50 -2.85 -5.03
CA ALA A 440 -6.98 -2.03 -3.91
C ALA A 440 -6.58 -2.63 -2.54
N LEU A 441 -6.57 -3.95 -2.43
CA LEU A 441 -6.13 -4.67 -1.24
C LEU A 441 -4.60 -4.73 -1.16
N ALA A 442 -3.94 -4.95 -2.30
CA ALA A 442 -2.48 -4.96 -2.40
C ALA A 442 -1.87 -3.60 -2.09
N ALA A 443 -2.54 -2.49 -2.44
CA ALA A 443 -2.10 -1.13 -2.14
C ALA A 443 -1.95 -0.87 -0.63
N GLU A 444 -2.76 -1.55 0.19
CA GLU A 444 -2.65 -1.49 1.66
C GLU A 444 -1.56 -2.43 2.22
N GLN A 445 -0.72 -2.98 1.35
CA GLN A 445 0.43 -3.81 1.69
C GLN A 445 0.05 -5.14 2.35
N ALA A 446 -1.07 -5.75 1.96
CA ALA A 446 -1.37 -7.12 2.32
C ALA A 446 -0.15 -8.02 2.01
N ASP A 447 0.19 -8.93 2.91
CA ASP A 447 1.30 -9.87 2.69
C ASP A 447 0.95 -10.90 1.61
N LEU A 448 -0.34 -11.16 1.44
CA LEU A 448 -0.89 -12.04 0.43
C LEU A 448 -2.29 -11.57 0.05
N VAL A 449 -2.60 -11.53 -1.24
CA VAL A 449 -3.96 -11.30 -1.75
C VAL A 449 -4.44 -12.59 -2.42
N LEU A 450 -5.60 -13.06 -2.02
CA LEU A 450 -6.18 -14.32 -2.49
C LEU A 450 -7.59 -14.09 -3.05
N PRO A 451 -7.97 -14.79 -4.10
CA PRO A 451 -9.27 -14.57 -4.76
C PRO A 451 -10.48 -15.09 -3.98
N ASN A 452 -10.30 -16.01 -3.02
CA ASN A 452 -11.39 -16.63 -2.27
C ASN A 452 -10.87 -17.46 -1.08
N MET A 453 -11.81 -17.98 -0.26
CA MET A 453 -11.48 -18.81 0.92
C MET A 453 -10.92 -20.18 0.55
N GLN A 454 -11.22 -20.72 -0.62
CA GLN A 454 -10.63 -21.98 -1.10
C GLN A 454 -9.13 -21.82 -1.36
N ALA A 455 -8.73 -20.68 -1.93
CA ALA A 455 -7.31 -20.34 -2.10
C ALA A 455 -6.61 -20.14 -0.75
N LEU A 456 -7.29 -19.54 0.24
CA LEU A 456 -6.77 -19.42 1.60
C LEU A 456 -6.56 -20.81 2.23
N LEU A 457 -7.57 -21.71 2.14
CA LEU A 457 -7.46 -23.07 2.65
C LEU A 457 -6.28 -23.82 2.03
N ALA A 458 -6.14 -23.74 0.71
CA ALA A 458 -5.03 -24.39 0.00
C ALA A 458 -3.66 -23.86 0.48
N ARG A 459 -3.54 -22.57 0.72
CA ARG A 459 -2.30 -21.97 1.25
C ARG A 459 -2.01 -22.39 2.68
N LEU A 460 -3.03 -22.43 3.55
CA LEU A 460 -2.91 -22.94 4.92
C LEU A 460 -2.45 -24.40 4.96
N GLN A 461 -2.99 -25.26 4.09
CA GLN A 461 -2.60 -26.65 3.97
C GLN A 461 -1.16 -26.86 3.47
N GLN A 462 -0.63 -25.92 2.70
CA GLN A 462 0.76 -25.90 2.25
C GLN A 462 1.71 -25.29 3.29
N GLY A 463 1.16 -24.78 4.42
CA GLY A 463 1.91 -24.14 5.50
C GLY A 463 2.25 -22.67 5.21
N LEU A 464 1.38 -21.97 4.44
CA LEU A 464 1.48 -20.55 4.03
C LEU A 464 2.78 -20.18 3.32
#